data_bb9d0453771f5e79b717a54eec51c5dc
#
_entry.id   bb9d0453771f5e79b717a54eec51c5dc
#
_cell.length_a   1.000
_cell.length_b   1.000
_cell.length_c   1.000
_cell.angle_alpha   90.00
_cell.angle_beta   90.00
_cell.angle_gamma   90.00
#
_symmetry.space_group_name_H-M   'P 1'
#
loop_
_entity.id
_entity.type
_entity.pdbx_description
1 polymer ?
#
loop_
_entity_poly.entity_id
_entity_poly.type
_entity_poly.pdbx_seq_one_letter_code
_entity_poly.pdbx_strand_id
1 'polypeptide(L)' 'MNQKIKELMRKIDTAKTTIQRLSLLEELDVEVTKYRKEQEQKFKQEKRI' A
#
# COMPACT_ATOMS: atom_id res chain seq x y z
N MET A 1 5.15 7.17 -6.36
CA MET A 1 4.76 5.96 -5.64
C MET A 1 5.13 6.07 -4.18
N ASN A 2 4.29 5.56 -3.30
CA ASN A 2 4.51 5.65 -1.85
C ASN A 2 5.75 4.86 -1.44
N GLN A 3 6.65 5.52 -0.73
CA GLN A 3 7.90 4.90 -0.28
C GLN A 3 7.64 3.72 0.65
N LYS A 4 6.66 3.85 1.52
CA LYS A 4 6.33 2.79 2.46
C LYS A 4 5.84 1.54 1.76
N ILE A 5 5.07 1.70 0.70
CA ILE A 5 4.60 0.58 -0.10
C ILE A 5 5.79 -0.15 -0.74
N LYS A 6 6.75 0.59 -1.25
CA LYS A 6 7.96 -0.01 -1.81
C LYS A 6 8.74 -0.81 -0.78
N GLU A 7 8.87 -0.26 0.41
CA GLU A 7 9.59 -0.95 1.49
C GLU A 7 8.88 -2.23 1.91
N LEU A 8 7.56 -2.19 1.99
CA LEU A 8 6.79 -3.36 2.34
C LEU A 8 6.93 -4.45 1.28
N MET A 9 6.90 -4.06 0.02
CA MET A 9 7.10 -5.01 -1.07
C MET A 9 8.47 -5.67 -0.99
N ARG A 10 9.50 -4.90 -0.66
CA ARG A 10 10.85 -5.44 -0.50
C ARG A 10 10.90 -6.42 0.67
N LYS A 11 10.28 -6.09 1.78
CA LYS A 11 10.26 -6.96 2.95
C LYS A 11 9.52 -8.27 2.66
N ILE A 12 8.43 -8.18 1.92
CA ILE A 12 7.70 -9.37 1.50
C ILE A 12 8.59 -10.28 0.66
N ASP A 13 9.33 -9.69 -0.24
CA ASP A 13 10.22 -10.41 -1.13
C ASP A 13 11.34 -11.15 -0.37
N THR A 14 11.78 -10.57 0.75
CA THR A 14 12.84 -11.13 1.55
C THR A 14 12.34 -11.89 2.78
N ALA A 15 11.03 -12.00 2.96
CA ALA A 15 10.47 -12.70 4.10
C ALA A 15 10.83 -14.19 4.06
N LYS A 16 11.26 -14.72 5.21
CA LYS A 16 11.73 -16.10 5.29
C LYS A 16 10.64 -17.08 5.68
N THR A 17 9.59 -16.60 6.31
CA THR A 17 8.50 -17.47 6.75
C THR A 17 7.18 -17.02 6.16
N THR A 18 6.24 -17.96 6.05
CA THR A 18 4.91 -17.67 5.56
C THR A 18 4.18 -16.69 6.49
N ILE A 19 4.38 -16.85 7.79
CA ILE A 19 3.74 -15.98 8.78
C ILE A 19 4.20 -14.55 8.60
N GLN A 20 5.50 -14.33 8.43
CA GLN A 20 6.03 -13.00 8.19
C GLN A 20 5.47 -12.41 6.91
N ARG A 21 5.40 -13.22 5.87
CA ARG A 21 4.88 -12.77 4.58
C ARG A 21 3.43 -12.35 4.68
N LEU A 22 2.62 -13.15 5.35
CA LEU A 22 1.19 -12.82 5.51
C LEU A 22 1.00 -11.53 6.30
N SER A 23 1.79 -11.37 7.36
CA SER A 23 1.71 -10.15 8.17
C SER A 23 2.06 -8.91 7.34
N LEU A 24 3.11 -9.02 6.54
CA LEU A 24 3.53 -7.92 5.67
C LEU A 24 2.50 -7.64 4.57
N LEU A 25 1.87 -8.68 4.06
CA LEU A 25 0.83 -8.51 3.06
C LEU A 25 -0.38 -7.76 3.62
N GLU A 26 -0.72 -8.01 4.88
CA GLU A 26 -1.80 -7.27 5.52
C GLU A 26 -1.44 -5.79 5.66
N GLU A 27 -0.21 -5.50 6.07
CA GLU A 27 0.24 -4.12 6.16
C GLU A 27 0.23 -3.44 4.80
N LEU A 28 0.68 -4.16 3.79
CA LEU A 28 0.68 -3.63 2.43
C LEU A 28 -0.74 -3.32 1.97
N ASP A 29 -1.66 -4.19 2.27
CA ASP A 29 -3.06 -3.98 1.89
C ASP A 29 -3.62 -2.71 2.52
N VAL A 30 -3.33 -2.48 3.79
CA VAL A 30 -3.77 -1.27 4.48
C VAL A 30 -3.16 -0.02 3.84
N GLU A 31 -1.87 -0.05 3.55
CA GLU A 31 -1.20 1.11 2.95
C GLU A 31 -1.70 1.39 1.54
N VAL A 32 -1.90 0.36 0.77
CA VAL A 32 -2.43 0.50 -0.60
C VAL A 32 -3.84 1.07 -0.55
N THR A 33 -4.66 0.62 0.37
CA THR A 33 -6.03 1.12 0.53
C THR A 33 -6.02 2.60 0.87
N LYS A 34 -5.16 3.02 1.78
CA LYS A 34 -5.03 4.44 2.13
C LYS A 34 -4.59 5.26 0.92
N TYR A 35 -3.61 4.77 0.21
CA TYR A 35 -3.09 5.47 -0.96
C TYR A 35 -4.19 5.65 -2.02
N ARG A 36 -4.94 4.60 -2.26
CA ARG A 36 -6.03 4.65 -3.25
C ARG A 36 -7.11 5.64 -2.84
N LYS A 37 -7.45 5.67 -1.57
CA LYS A 37 -8.45 6.62 -1.08
C LYS A 37 -7.98 8.06 -1.27
N GLU A 38 -6.72 8.33 -1.00
CA GLU A 38 -6.16 9.65 -1.22
C GLU A 38 -6.21 10.05 -2.69
N GLN A 39 -5.88 9.13 -3.58
CA GLN A 39 -5.92 9.40 -5.01
C GLN A 39 -7.35 9.62 -5.49
N GLU A 40 -8.29 8.84 -4.98
CA GLU A 40 -9.69 9.02 -5.34
C GLU A 40 -10.21 10.38 -4.94
N GLN A 41 -9.84 10.85 -3.75
CA GLN A 41 -10.27 12.16 -3.28
C GLN A 41 -9.71 13.27 -4.17
N LYS A 42 -8.44 13.18 -4.52
CA LYS A 42 -7.84 14.14 -5.43
C LYS A 42 -8.53 14.15 -6.78
N PHE A 43 -8.82 12.97 -7.29
CA PHE A 43 -9.48 12.83 -8.57
C PHE A 43 -10.86 13.46 -8.56
N LYS A 44 -11.61 13.22 -7.48
CA LYS A 44 -12.94 13.82 -7.33
C LYS A 44 -12.89 15.33 -7.25
N GLN A 45 -11.89 15.86 -6.55
CA GLN A 45 -11.72 17.30 -6.45
C GLN A 45 -11.42 17.93 -7.80
N GLU A 46 -10.59 17.27 -8.59
CA GLU A 46 -10.26 17.76 -9.92
C GLU A 46 -11.46 17.74 -10.86
N LYS A 47 -12.33 16.79 -10.69
CA LYS A 47 -13.53 16.68 -11.52
C LYS A 47 -14.59 17.69 -11.17
N ARG A 48 -14.47 18.33 -10.04
CA ARG A 48 -15.44 19.34 -9.63
C ARG A 48 -15.17 20.65 -10.35
N ILE A 49 -15.85 20.86 -11.37
CA ILE A 49 -15.72 22.13 -12.09
C ILE A 49 -17.06 22.81 -12.16
#